data_ae9c93ff8135368f39d1c9c539ad9d1b
#
_entry.id   ae9c93ff8135368f39d1c9c539ad9d1b
#
_cell.length_a   1.000
_cell.length_b   1.000
_cell.length_c   1.000
_cell.angle_alpha   90.00
_cell.angle_beta   90.00
_cell.angle_gamma   90.00
#
_symmetry.space_group_name_H-M   'P 1'
#
loop_
_entity.id
_entity.type
_entity.pdbx_description
1 polymer ?
#
loop_
_entity_poly.entity_id
_entity_poly.type
_entity_poly.pdbx_seq_one_letter_code
_entity_poly.pdbx_strand_id
1 'polypeptide(L)'
;KRADAFARHLLIPTEAIAEFLGDRKVTTEADLSDVVQRFLVSPAIAAIALRQAGYITAEMCEAWMNLYTPALATRFGWGDYYASLQDDSDRVRAPQRLVARAINGYAEGVVTARQIAALRGLPVGSVVRELAEAGIAPVEHDPAGIASSDLPDVEVDLSGLDDADSV
;
A
#
# COMPACT_ATOMS: atom_id res chain seq x y z
N LYS A 1 8.23 -17.06 15.41
CA LYS A 1 9.50 -16.67 16.11
C LYS A 1 10.62 -16.16 15.18
N ARG A 2 10.98 -16.87 14.06
CA ARG A 2 12.02 -16.38 13.14
C ARG A 2 11.54 -15.19 12.29
N ALA A 3 10.31 -15.26 11.79
CA ALA A 3 9.70 -14.16 11.02
C ALA A 3 9.57 -12.88 11.87
N ASP A 4 9.17 -13.00 13.13
CA ASP A 4 9.04 -11.85 14.04
C ASP A 4 10.39 -11.21 14.37
N ALA A 5 11.45 -12.04 14.52
CA ALA A 5 12.80 -11.54 14.70
C ALA A 5 13.29 -10.80 13.46
N PHE A 6 13.08 -11.37 12.27
CA PHE A 6 13.43 -10.73 10.99
C PHE A 6 12.68 -9.39 10.80
N ALA A 7 11.36 -9.39 11.04
CA ALA A 7 10.55 -8.18 10.92
C ALA A 7 11.04 -7.06 11.85
N ARG A 8 11.41 -7.39 13.09
CA ARG A 8 11.98 -6.39 14.02
C ARG A 8 13.30 -5.82 13.51
N HIS A 9 14.23 -6.68 13.08
CA HIS A 9 15.51 -6.19 12.53
C HIS A 9 15.33 -5.31 11.28
N LEU A 10 14.30 -5.58 10.47
CA LEU A 10 14.00 -4.77 9.30
C LEU A 10 13.36 -3.43 9.66
N LEU A 11 12.40 -3.44 10.60
CA LEU A 11 11.62 -2.24 10.96
C LEU A 11 12.34 -1.30 11.91
N ILE A 12 13.15 -1.85 12.82
CA ILE A 12 13.87 -1.08 13.85
C ILE A 12 15.25 -1.71 14.11
N PRO A 13 16.23 -1.50 13.21
CA PRO A 13 17.60 -1.99 13.39
C PRO A 13 18.24 -1.40 14.65
N THR A 14 19.04 -2.19 15.34
CA THR A 14 19.74 -1.75 16.58
C THR A 14 20.66 -0.57 16.32
N GLU A 15 21.34 -0.56 15.18
CA GLU A 15 22.23 0.51 14.75
C GLU A 15 21.45 1.83 14.54
N ALA A 16 20.26 1.76 13.94
CA ALA A 16 19.39 2.92 13.72
C ALA A 16 18.84 3.49 15.04
N ILE A 17 18.59 2.63 16.04
CA ILE A 17 18.22 3.07 17.40
C ILE A 17 19.41 3.84 18.01
N ALA A 18 20.61 3.30 17.92
CA ALA A 18 21.81 3.93 18.46
C ALA A 18 22.11 5.27 17.78
N GLU A 19 21.95 5.36 16.46
CA GLU A 19 22.09 6.61 15.72
C GLU A 19 21.02 7.65 16.13
N PHE A 20 19.78 7.23 16.31
CA PHE A 20 18.67 8.12 16.68
C PHE A 20 18.79 8.62 18.13
N LEU A 21 19.10 7.74 19.06
CA LEU A 21 19.16 8.07 20.48
C LEU A 21 20.52 8.66 20.89
N GLY A 22 21.64 8.25 20.27
CA GLY A 22 22.97 8.62 20.71
C GLY A 22 23.18 8.26 22.18
N ASP A 23 23.64 9.24 22.96
CA ASP A 23 23.89 9.10 24.41
C ASP A 23 22.63 9.39 25.28
N ARG A 24 21.44 9.59 24.65
CA ARG A 24 20.21 9.83 25.40
C ARG A 24 19.81 8.62 26.23
N LYS A 25 19.50 8.87 27.52
CA LYS A 25 18.89 7.85 28.36
C LYS A 25 17.40 7.75 28.07
N VAL A 26 16.93 6.53 27.84
CA VAL A 26 15.51 6.23 27.65
C VAL A 26 14.93 5.82 28.98
N THR A 27 14.18 6.72 29.62
CA THR A 27 13.66 6.49 30.98
C THR A 27 12.15 6.75 31.12
N THR A 28 11.53 7.36 30.13
CA THR A 28 10.13 7.81 30.18
C THR A 28 9.32 7.28 29.00
N GLU A 29 7.99 7.30 29.15
CA GLU A 29 7.08 6.99 28.03
C GLU A 29 7.18 8.04 26.89
N ALA A 30 7.65 9.25 27.17
CA ALA A 30 7.93 10.24 26.13
C ALA A 30 9.07 9.79 25.23
N ASP A 31 10.15 9.25 25.80
CA ASP A 31 11.28 8.70 25.03
C ASP A 31 10.82 7.49 24.19
N LEU A 32 9.97 6.63 24.74
CA LEU A 32 9.36 5.54 23.98
C LEU A 32 8.51 6.06 22.81
N SER A 33 7.70 7.11 23.08
CA SER A 33 6.85 7.74 22.07
C SER A 33 7.67 8.29 20.90
N ASP A 34 8.82 8.92 21.16
CA ASP A 34 9.75 9.39 20.13
C ASP A 34 10.22 8.24 19.24
N VAL A 35 10.58 7.11 19.84
CA VAL A 35 11.03 5.92 19.10
C VAL A 35 9.88 5.32 18.28
N VAL A 36 8.69 5.18 18.87
CA VAL A 36 7.49 4.69 18.19
C VAL A 36 7.15 5.55 16.97
N GLN A 37 7.18 6.87 17.12
CA GLN A 37 6.91 7.82 16.06
C GLN A 37 8.00 7.80 14.97
N ARG A 38 9.27 7.72 15.37
CA ARG A 38 10.41 7.73 14.44
C ARG A 38 10.44 6.52 13.53
N PHE A 39 10.18 5.33 14.10
CA PHE A 39 10.28 4.04 13.38
C PHE A 39 8.94 3.49 12.91
N LEU A 40 7.84 4.17 13.23
CA LEU A 40 6.46 3.76 12.89
C LEU A 40 6.14 2.31 13.31
N VAL A 41 6.59 1.93 14.50
CA VAL A 41 6.37 0.60 15.09
C VAL A 41 5.44 0.69 16.29
N SER A 42 4.88 -0.45 16.73
CA SER A 42 4.10 -0.48 17.96
C SER A 42 4.98 -0.27 19.20
N PRO A 43 4.41 0.23 20.33
CA PRO A 43 5.13 0.35 21.59
C PRO A 43 5.80 -0.96 22.04
N ALA A 44 5.13 -2.09 21.83
CA ALA A 44 5.67 -3.42 22.14
C ALA A 44 6.94 -3.73 21.33
N ILE A 45 6.94 -3.46 20.02
CA ILE A 45 8.12 -3.67 19.17
C ILE A 45 9.25 -2.73 19.58
N ALA A 46 8.94 -1.46 19.83
CA ALA A 46 9.92 -0.46 20.28
C ALA A 46 10.55 -0.86 21.63
N ALA A 47 9.73 -1.27 22.62
CA ALA A 47 10.21 -1.69 23.93
C ALA A 47 11.14 -2.91 23.85
N ILE A 48 10.78 -3.93 23.05
CA ILE A 48 11.64 -5.10 22.84
C ILE A 48 12.97 -4.70 22.19
N ALA A 49 12.94 -3.83 21.17
CA ALA A 49 14.14 -3.38 20.47
C ALA A 49 15.05 -2.54 21.39
N LEU A 50 14.48 -1.62 22.17
CA LEU A 50 15.21 -0.81 23.16
C LEU A 50 15.86 -1.69 24.25
N ARG A 51 15.17 -2.72 24.73
CA ARG A 51 15.75 -3.69 25.67
C ARG A 51 16.91 -4.46 25.04
N GLN A 52 16.75 -4.94 23.81
CA GLN A 52 17.81 -5.67 23.09
C GLN A 52 19.05 -4.79 22.85
N ALA A 53 18.82 -3.50 22.60
CA ALA A 53 19.90 -2.51 22.45
C ALA A 53 20.48 -2.03 23.79
N GLY A 54 19.95 -2.46 24.93
CA GLY A 54 20.47 -2.12 26.26
C GLY A 54 20.06 -0.76 26.82
N TYR A 55 19.07 -0.11 26.20
CA TYR A 55 18.60 1.22 26.66
C TYR A 55 17.63 1.18 27.82
N ILE A 56 16.90 0.07 28.00
CA ILE A 56 15.89 -0.09 29.06
C ILE A 56 16.03 -1.45 29.80
N THR A 57 15.48 -1.51 31.00
CA THR A 57 15.46 -2.74 31.80
C THR A 57 14.37 -3.71 31.36
N ALA A 58 14.38 -4.93 31.90
CA ALA A 58 13.33 -5.93 31.63
C ALA A 58 11.97 -5.47 32.15
N GLU A 59 11.92 -4.88 33.34
CA GLU A 59 10.72 -4.37 34.00
C GLU A 59 10.07 -3.26 33.17
N MET A 60 10.88 -2.31 32.66
CA MET A 60 10.40 -1.24 31.77
C MET A 60 9.85 -1.82 30.48
N CYS A 61 10.53 -2.80 29.90
CA CYS A 61 10.05 -3.47 28.69
C CYS A 61 8.67 -4.12 28.91
N GLU A 62 8.47 -4.87 30.00
CA GLU A 62 7.20 -5.48 30.31
C GLU A 62 6.08 -4.46 30.51
N ALA A 63 6.35 -3.37 31.21
CA ALA A 63 5.39 -2.28 31.41
C ALA A 63 4.97 -1.65 30.06
N TRP A 64 5.92 -1.40 29.17
CA TRP A 64 5.69 -0.68 27.92
C TRP A 64 5.11 -1.57 26.82
N MET A 65 5.29 -2.88 26.89
CA MET A 65 4.68 -3.82 25.93
C MET A 65 3.15 -3.77 25.93
N ASN A 66 2.53 -3.32 27.01
CA ASN A 66 1.07 -3.22 27.15
C ASN A 66 0.51 -1.84 26.74
N LEU A 67 1.35 -0.91 26.31
CA LEU A 67 0.91 0.40 25.86
C LEU A 67 0.34 0.36 24.43
N TYR A 68 -0.64 1.21 24.17
CA TYR A 68 -1.29 1.34 22.86
C TYR A 68 -0.82 2.59 22.13
N THR A 69 -0.52 2.45 20.84
CA THR A 69 -0.08 3.56 19.99
C THR A 69 -1.04 4.76 20.03
N PRO A 70 -2.38 4.61 19.91
CA PRO A 70 -3.30 5.76 20.00
C PRO A 70 -3.21 6.50 21.34
N ALA A 71 -3.03 5.78 22.44
CA ALA A 71 -2.92 6.40 23.76
C ALA A 71 -1.62 7.22 23.89
N LEU A 72 -0.50 6.68 23.39
CA LEU A 72 0.77 7.42 23.34
C LEU A 72 0.65 8.65 22.41
N ALA A 73 0.08 8.47 21.23
CA ALA A 73 -0.10 9.53 20.24
C ALA A 73 -0.92 10.70 20.81
N THR A 74 -2.01 10.39 21.50
CA THR A 74 -2.83 11.41 22.17
C THR A 74 -2.08 12.10 23.30
N ARG A 75 -1.40 11.32 24.16
CA ARG A 75 -0.67 11.85 25.33
C ARG A 75 0.48 12.77 24.94
N PHE A 76 1.17 12.46 23.85
CA PHE A 76 2.35 13.18 23.40
C PHE A 76 2.11 14.07 22.17
N GLY A 77 0.84 14.32 21.80
CA GLY A 77 0.45 15.38 20.88
C GLY A 77 0.63 15.06 19.39
N TRP A 78 0.78 13.78 19.02
CA TRP A 78 0.88 13.36 17.60
C TRP A 78 -0.32 12.52 17.11
N GLY A 79 -1.48 12.64 17.81
CA GLY A 79 -2.69 11.89 17.48
C GLY A 79 -3.20 12.15 16.06
N ASP A 80 -3.17 13.40 15.59
CA ASP A 80 -3.60 13.76 14.23
C ASP A 80 -2.67 13.16 13.17
N TYR A 81 -1.37 13.14 13.44
CA TYR A 81 -0.40 12.48 12.57
C TYR A 81 -0.64 10.97 12.52
N TYR A 82 -0.90 10.34 13.67
CA TYR A 82 -1.23 8.92 13.73
C TYR A 82 -2.50 8.60 12.93
N ALA A 83 -3.55 9.41 13.06
CA ALA A 83 -4.78 9.27 12.28
C ALA A 83 -4.52 9.37 10.77
N SER A 84 -3.69 10.33 10.33
CA SER A 84 -3.34 10.48 8.93
C SER A 84 -2.58 9.27 8.37
N LEU A 85 -1.73 8.63 9.18
CA LEU A 85 -1.02 7.40 8.80
C LEU A 85 -1.99 6.21 8.66
N GLN A 86 -3.01 6.12 9.53
CA GLN A 86 -4.05 5.10 9.42
C GLN A 86 -4.88 5.28 8.15
N ASP A 87 -5.37 6.49 7.89
CA ASP A 87 -6.12 6.82 6.68
C ASP A 87 -5.32 6.50 5.41
N ASP A 88 -4.01 6.73 5.45
CA ASP A 88 -3.11 6.44 4.34
C ASP A 88 -2.86 4.94 4.16
N SER A 89 -2.79 4.17 5.25
CA SER A 89 -2.61 2.72 5.21
C SER A 89 -3.86 1.98 4.72
N ASP A 90 -5.05 2.49 5.03
CA ASP A 90 -6.32 1.92 4.61
C ASP A 90 -6.65 2.22 3.13
N ARG A 91 -5.91 3.14 2.52
CA ARG A 91 -6.09 3.52 1.14
C ARG A 91 -5.49 2.48 0.20
N VAL A 92 -6.34 1.72 -0.48
CA VAL A 92 -5.90 0.77 -1.51
C VAL A 92 -5.30 1.54 -2.69
N ARG A 93 -4.02 1.31 -2.97
CA ARG A 93 -3.30 1.93 -4.08
C ARG A 93 -2.80 0.86 -5.05
N ALA A 94 -3.08 1.07 -6.32
CA ALA A 94 -2.49 0.22 -7.34
C ALA A 94 -0.95 0.38 -7.38
N PRO A 95 -0.18 -0.69 -7.60
CA PRO A 95 1.27 -0.60 -7.73
C PRO A 95 1.68 0.41 -8.80
N GLN A 96 2.58 1.35 -8.47
CA GLN A 96 2.98 2.44 -9.36
C GLN A 96 3.44 1.95 -10.74
N ARG A 97 4.22 0.87 -10.80
CA ARG A 97 4.68 0.29 -12.07
C ARG A 97 3.54 -0.23 -12.93
N LEU A 98 2.49 -0.77 -12.31
CA LEU A 98 1.31 -1.26 -13.02
C LEU A 98 0.50 -0.09 -13.59
N VAL A 99 0.33 0.97 -12.81
CA VAL A 99 -0.34 2.21 -13.28
C VAL A 99 0.44 2.83 -14.45
N ALA A 100 1.76 2.94 -14.36
CA ALA A 100 2.60 3.48 -15.43
C ALA A 100 2.48 2.66 -16.72
N ARG A 101 2.48 1.32 -16.62
CA ARG A 101 2.27 0.43 -17.79
C ARG A 101 0.87 0.57 -18.39
N ALA A 102 -0.15 0.72 -17.53
CA ALA A 102 -1.52 0.93 -17.99
C ALA A 102 -1.67 2.28 -18.72
N ILE A 103 -1.00 3.34 -18.24
CA ILE A 103 -0.98 4.66 -18.89
C ILE A 103 -0.28 4.58 -20.26
N ASN A 104 0.86 3.87 -20.35
CA ASN A 104 1.53 3.65 -21.65
C ASN A 104 0.62 2.87 -22.61
N GLY A 105 -0.02 1.80 -22.14
CA GLY A 105 -0.97 1.05 -22.95
C GLY A 105 -2.20 1.88 -23.36
N TYR A 106 -2.60 2.88 -22.58
CA TYR A 106 -3.63 3.85 -22.97
C TYR A 106 -3.15 4.74 -24.11
N ALA A 107 -1.94 5.28 -24.00
CA ALA A 107 -1.35 6.08 -25.07
C ALA A 107 -1.22 5.28 -26.38
N GLU A 108 -0.94 3.98 -26.29
CA GLU A 108 -0.86 3.03 -27.43
C GLU A 108 -2.24 2.55 -27.93
N GLY A 109 -3.34 2.95 -27.29
CA GLY A 109 -4.70 2.54 -27.67
C GLY A 109 -5.08 1.11 -27.28
N VAL A 110 -4.23 0.41 -26.48
CA VAL A 110 -4.45 -0.97 -26.04
C VAL A 110 -5.27 -1.06 -24.75
N VAL A 111 -5.15 -0.05 -23.87
CA VAL A 111 -5.84 0.03 -22.57
C VAL A 111 -6.81 1.20 -22.59
N THR A 112 -8.00 1.02 -22.03
CA THR A 112 -9.00 2.08 -21.93
C THR A 112 -8.88 2.89 -20.63
N ALA A 113 -9.32 4.13 -20.61
CA ALA A 113 -9.41 4.95 -19.40
C ALA A 113 -10.24 4.27 -18.29
N ARG A 114 -11.27 3.46 -18.66
CA ARG A 114 -12.08 2.69 -17.72
C ARG A 114 -11.24 1.64 -16.98
N GLN A 115 -10.34 0.94 -17.66
CA GLN A 115 -9.45 -0.04 -17.05
C GLN A 115 -8.47 0.61 -16.08
N ILE A 116 -7.92 1.80 -16.43
CA ILE A 116 -7.07 2.57 -15.51
C ILE A 116 -7.87 3.04 -14.30
N ALA A 117 -9.11 3.50 -14.49
CA ALA A 117 -9.98 3.94 -13.43
C ALA A 117 -10.30 2.79 -12.46
N ALA A 118 -10.63 1.60 -12.98
CA ALA A 118 -10.88 0.40 -12.19
C ALA A 118 -9.62 -0.02 -11.40
N LEU A 119 -8.43 0.01 -12.03
CA LEU A 119 -7.16 -0.30 -11.39
C LEU A 119 -6.86 0.64 -10.21
N ARG A 120 -7.20 1.93 -10.34
CA ARG A 120 -6.90 2.97 -9.35
C ARG A 120 -8.03 3.18 -8.32
N GLY A 121 -9.19 2.56 -8.52
CA GLY A 121 -10.39 2.78 -7.69
C GLY A 121 -10.95 4.21 -7.82
N LEU A 122 -10.83 4.82 -9.02
CA LEU A 122 -11.25 6.21 -9.28
C LEU A 122 -12.41 6.27 -10.28
N PRO A 123 -13.20 7.36 -10.27
CA PRO A 123 -14.19 7.60 -11.32
C PRO A 123 -13.53 7.77 -12.69
N VAL A 124 -14.10 7.19 -13.74
CA VAL A 124 -13.56 7.25 -15.12
C VAL A 124 -13.35 8.70 -15.59
N GLY A 125 -14.32 9.58 -15.31
CA GLY A 125 -14.22 11.01 -15.71
C GLY A 125 -13.04 11.74 -15.06
N SER A 126 -12.65 11.36 -13.84
CA SER A 126 -11.46 11.93 -13.18
C SER A 126 -10.18 11.49 -13.86
N VAL A 127 -10.10 10.21 -14.25
CA VAL A 127 -8.93 9.67 -14.96
C VAL A 127 -8.80 10.27 -16.36
N VAL A 128 -9.91 10.38 -17.09
CA VAL A 128 -9.90 11.02 -18.44
C VAL A 128 -9.38 12.46 -18.36
N ARG A 129 -9.86 13.23 -17.39
CA ARG A 129 -9.42 14.61 -17.20
C ARG A 129 -7.93 14.68 -16.85
N GLU A 130 -7.47 13.85 -15.90
CA GLU A 130 -6.06 13.79 -15.50
C GLU A 130 -5.14 13.44 -16.67
N LEU A 131 -5.52 12.44 -17.49
CA LEU A 131 -4.76 12.06 -18.68
C LEU A 131 -4.72 13.19 -19.72
N ALA A 132 -5.84 13.88 -19.96
CA ALA A 132 -5.92 15.02 -20.85
C ALA A 132 -5.07 16.19 -20.37
N GLU A 133 -5.12 16.54 -19.08
CA GLU A 133 -4.28 17.57 -18.46
C GLU A 133 -2.79 17.24 -18.57
N ALA A 134 -2.44 15.93 -18.52
CA ALA A 134 -1.07 15.46 -18.73
C ALA A 134 -0.65 15.38 -20.21
N GLY A 135 -1.54 15.74 -21.15
CA GLY A 135 -1.27 15.65 -22.58
C GLY A 135 -1.21 14.23 -23.14
N ILE A 136 -1.81 13.25 -22.41
CA ILE A 136 -1.82 11.84 -22.81
C ILE A 136 -3.16 11.53 -23.49
N ALA A 137 -3.11 11.28 -24.79
CA ALA A 137 -4.26 10.85 -25.60
C ALA A 137 -3.97 9.46 -26.20
N PRO A 138 -4.98 8.61 -26.37
CA PRO A 138 -4.79 7.34 -27.06
C PRO A 138 -4.52 7.59 -28.55
N VAL A 139 -3.66 6.75 -29.13
CA VAL A 139 -3.52 6.69 -30.57
C VAL A 139 -4.86 6.27 -31.17
N GLU A 140 -5.42 7.08 -32.06
CA GLU A 140 -6.58 6.66 -32.85
C GLU A 140 -6.12 5.58 -33.84
N HIS A 141 -6.45 4.36 -33.53
CA HIS A 141 -6.36 3.28 -34.51
C HIS A 141 -7.60 3.43 -35.40
N ASP A 142 -7.36 3.83 -36.66
CA ASP A 142 -8.37 3.64 -37.68
C ASP A 142 -8.63 2.12 -37.75
N PRO A 143 -9.79 1.61 -37.40
CA PRO A 143 -10.10 0.21 -37.61
C PRO A 143 -10.08 0.03 -39.12
N ALA A 144 -8.93 -0.37 -39.66
CA ALA A 144 -8.85 -0.87 -41.03
C ALA A 144 -9.96 -1.93 -41.12
N GLY A 145 -11.07 -1.54 -41.74
CA GLY A 145 -12.25 -2.37 -41.76
C GLY A 145 -11.88 -3.71 -42.35
N ILE A 146 -11.84 -4.74 -41.51
CA ILE A 146 -11.80 -6.11 -42.01
C ILE A 146 -13.12 -6.24 -42.74
N ALA A 147 -13.07 -6.35 -44.06
CA ALA A 147 -14.26 -6.58 -44.85
C ALA A 147 -14.91 -7.86 -44.34
N SER A 148 -16.25 -7.89 -44.23
CA SER A 148 -16.93 -9.07 -43.76
C SER A 148 -16.62 -10.34 -44.58
N SER A 149 -16.13 -10.15 -45.82
CA SER A 149 -15.59 -11.20 -46.71
C SER A 149 -14.30 -11.81 -46.20
N ASP A 150 -13.54 -11.11 -45.35
CA ASP A 150 -12.23 -11.54 -44.84
C ASP A 150 -12.33 -12.20 -43.45
N LEU A 151 -13.55 -12.25 -42.90
CA LEU A 151 -13.84 -12.99 -41.66
C LEU A 151 -13.92 -14.47 -41.99
N PRO A 152 -13.26 -15.36 -41.20
CA PRO A 152 -13.42 -16.79 -41.37
C PRO A 152 -14.89 -17.14 -41.17
N ASP A 153 -15.42 -18.01 -42.06
CA ASP A 153 -16.77 -18.56 -41.98
C ASP A 153 -16.80 -19.46 -40.72
N VAL A 154 -17.40 -18.96 -39.64
CA VAL A 154 -17.49 -19.69 -38.38
C VAL A 154 -18.83 -20.41 -38.35
N GLU A 155 -18.85 -21.70 -38.62
CA GLU A 155 -20.00 -22.54 -38.26
C GLU A 155 -20.14 -22.58 -36.75
N VAL A 156 -21.20 -21.94 -36.26
CA VAL A 156 -21.50 -21.95 -34.81
C VAL A 156 -22.19 -23.26 -34.49
N ASP A 157 -21.50 -24.20 -33.87
CA ASP A 157 -22.13 -25.43 -33.34
C ASP A 157 -22.91 -25.10 -32.05
N LEU A 158 -24.20 -25.03 -32.16
CA LEU A 158 -25.12 -24.78 -31.03
C LEU A 158 -25.70 -26.07 -30.44
N SER A 159 -25.26 -27.24 -30.89
CA SER A 159 -25.85 -28.54 -30.48
C SER A 159 -25.76 -28.82 -28.97
N GLY A 160 -24.86 -28.17 -28.25
CA GLY A 160 -24.75 -28.30 -26.79
C GLY A 160 -25.66 -27.38 -25.96
N LEU A 161 -26.44 -26.49 -26.60
CA LEU A 161 -27.33 -25.58 -25.87
C LEU A 161 -28.71 -26.17 -25.53
N ASP A 162 -29.11 -27.21 -26.24
CA ASP A 162 -30.44 -27.82 -26.07
C ASP A 162 -30.53 -28.84 -24.90
N ASP A 163 -29.38 -29.21 -24.29
CA ASP A 163 -29.33 -30.19 -23.20
C ASP A 163 -29.58 -29.60 -21.81
N ALA A 164 -29.79 -28.28 -21.65
CA ALA A 164 -29.90 -27.60 -20.36
C ALA A 164 -31.30 -27.63 -19.71
N ASP A 165 -32.36 -28.10 -20.42
CA ASP A 165 -33.73 -28.07 -19.90
C ASP A 165 -34.25 -29.45 -19.42
N SER A 166 -33.38 -30.40 -19.13
CA SER A 166 -33.78 -31.75 -18.66
C SER A 166 -33.19 -32.12 -17.32
N VAL A 167 -33.45 -31.30 -16.25
CA VAL A 167 -33.34 -31.74 -14.85
C VAL A 167 -34.44 -31.11 -14.01
#